data_b395fef3ecfa2369a30378b611df96af
#
_entry.id   b395fef3ecfa2369a30378b611df96af
#
_cell.length_a   1.000
_cell.length_b   1.000
_cell.length_c   1.000
_cell.angle_alpha   90.00
_cell.angle_beta   90.00
_cell.angle_gamma   90.00
#
_symmetry.space_group_name_H-M   'P 1'
#
loop_
_entity.id
_entity.type
_entity.pdbx_description
1 polymer ?
#
loop_
_entity_poly.entity_id
_entity_poly.type
_entity_poly.pdbx_seq_one_letter_code
_entity_poly.pdbx_strand_id
1 'polypeptide(L)'
;MAISRAQLLKELLPGLNALFGLEYAKYGEEHKEIYETESSERSFEEETKLSGFSAAPVKNEGSAIAYDNGQEAWTARYNHETIAMGFSLTEEAIEDNLYDSLSARYTKALARSMAYTKQVKAAAVLNNGFTAGYNGGDGTTLFSATHTLVSGGTNSNVPSTPSDLNETSLESAVIQISLWTDERSLLIAAKPRKLVVPPALQFVATRLLETELRVGTNYNDINALKNNGSIPEGYAINHFLTDSNAWFLTTDVPNGMKHFERTPLQNSMDGDFDTGNVRYKSRERYSFGWSDPLGMYGSAGA
;
A
#
# COMPACT_ATOMS: atom_id res chain seq x y z
N MET A 1 -9.12 -34.05 40.64
CA MET A 1 -7.92 -33.22 40.28
C MET A 1 -8.47 -31.89 39.81
N ALA A 2 -8.29 -30.81 40.56
CA ALA A 2 -8.71 -29.49 40.10
C ALA A 2 -7.76 -29.04 38.96
N ILE A 3 -8.28 -28.84 37.79
CA ILE A 3 -7.51 -28.25 36.67
C ILE A 3 -7.18 -26.82 37.10
N SER A 4 -5.90 -26.51 37.23
CA SER A 4 -5.51 -25.17 37.63
C SER A 4 -5.81 -24.18 36.48
N ARG A 5 -6.25 -22.97 36.80
CA ARG A 5 -6.52 -21.88 35.85
C ARG A 5 -5.33 -21.63 34.88
N ALA A 6 -4.10 -21.73 35.42
CA ALA A 6 -2.88 -21.60 34.62
C ALA A 6 -2.71 -22.72 33.56
N GLN A 7 -3.26 -23.91 33.83
CA GLN A 7 -3.23 -25.04 32.92
C GLN A 7 -4.26 -24.87 31.80
N LEU A 8 -5.45 -24.39 32.11
CA LEU A 8 -6.49 -24.06 31.15
C LEU A 8 -6.03 -22.97 30.16
N LEU A 9 -5.38 -21.91 30.65
CA LEU A 9 -4.82 -20.84 29.83
C LEU A 9 -3.75 -21.37 28.87
N LYS A 10 -2.88 -22.27 29.31
CA LYS A 10 -1.82 -22.85 28.46
C LYS A 10 -2.38 -23.75 27.36
N GLU A 11 -3.47 -24.44 27.60
CA GLU A 11 -4.09 -25.33 26.60
C GLU A 11 -4.97 -24.57 25.60
N LEU A 12 -5.65 -23.51 26.06
CA LEU A 12 -6.57 -22.73 25.24
C LEU A 12 -5.81 -21.82 24.24
N LEU A 13 -4.73 -21.19 24.66
CA LEU A 13 -3.98 -20.21 23.85
C LEU A 13 -3.51 -20.73 22.50
N PRO A 14 -2.91 -21.93 22.37
CA PRO A 14 -2.48 -22.44 21.06
C PRO A 14 -3.63 -22.65 20.08
N GLY A 15 -4.77 -23.13 20.58
CA GLY A 15 -5.98 -23.33 19.77
C GLY A 15 -6.57 -22.02 19.26
N LEU A 16 -6.66 -21.01 20.12
CA LEU A 16 -7.14 -19.68 19.72
C LEU A 16 -6.17 -18.98 18.76
N ASN A 17 -4.87 -19.10 18.96
CA ASN A 17 -3.87 -18.55 18.06
C ASN A 17 -3.92 -19.21 16.68
N ALA A 18 -4.07 -20.53 16.61
CA ALA A 18 -4.23 -21.25 15.35
C ALA A 18 -5.50 -20.82 14.61
N LEU A 19 -6.61 -20.70 15.33
CA LEU A 19 -7.90 -20.26 14.78
C LEU A 19 -7.83 -18.81 14.28
N PHE A 20 -7.18 -17.93 15.06
CA PHE A 20 -6.93 -16.54 14.67
C PHE A 20 -6.13 -16.47 13.38
N GLY A 21 -5.00 -17.20 13.29
CA GLY A 21 -4.15 -17.22 12.10
C GLY A 21 -4.87 -17.71 10.86
N LEU A 22 -5.67 -18.78 10.98
CA LEU A 22 -6.49 -19.30 9.89
C LEU A 22 -7.54 -18.30 9.39
N GLU A 23 -8.20 -17.59 10.32
CA GLU A 23 -9.22 -16.61 9.94
C GLU A 23 -8.61 -15.32 9.39
N TYR A 24 -7.47 -14.87 9.96
CA TYR A 24 -6.72 -13.71 9.47
C TYR A 24 -6.23 -13.93 8.03
N ALA A 25 -5.69 -15.11 7.74
CA ALA A 25 -5.18 -15.47 6.41
C ALA A 25 -6.28 -15.58 5.33
N LYS A 26 -7.56 -15.72 5.71
CA LYS A 26 -8.68 -15.71 4.75
C LYS A 26 -8.92 -14.32 4.13
N TYR A 27 -8.54 -13.27 4.82
CA TYR A 27 -8.58 -11.92 4.26
C TYR A 27 -7.40 -11.74 3.33
N GLY A 28 -7.67 -11.46 2.06
CA GLY A 28 -6.64 -11.15 1.08
C GLY A 28 -5.80 -9.97 1.53
N GLU A 29 -4.50 -10.07 1.36
CA GLU A 29 -3.56 -8.99 1.68
C GLU A 29 -3.42 -8.05 0.47
N GLU A 30 -4.52 -7.36 0.10
CA GLU A 30 -4.58 -6.47 -1.07
C GLU A 30 -3.51 -5.37 -1.04
N HIS A 31 -3.07 -4.96 0.16
CA HIS A 31 -2.02 -3.97 0.30
C HIS A 31 -0.67 -4.44 -0.26
N LYS A 32 -0.37 -5.74 -0.28
CA LYS A 32 0.88 -6.28 -0.85
C LYS A 32 0.99 -6.12 -2.37
N GLU A 33 -0.14 -5.91 -3.04
CA GLU A 33 -0.18 -5.63 -4.47
C GLU A 33 0.29 -4.21 -4.80
N ILE A 34 0.39 -3.33 -3.78
CA ILE A 34 0.66 -1.91 -3.93
C ILE A 34 1.95 -1.51 -3.21
N TYR A 35 2.20 -2.07 -2.03
CA TYR A 35 3.27 -1.65 -1.13
C TYR A 35 4.43 -2.65 -1.08
N GLU A 36 5.64 -2.14 -1.09
CA GLU A 36 6.81 -2.90 -0.64
C GLU A 36 6.84 -2.97 0.89
N THR A 37 6.96 -4.18 1.43
CA THR A 37 7.01 -4.38 2.89
C THR A 37 8.45 -4.49 3.36
N GLU A 38 8.82 -3.64 4.31
CA GLU A 38 10.11 -3.63 4.99
C GLU A 38 9.93 -3.76 6.50
N SER A 39 10.91 -4.35 7.17
CA SER A 39 10.93 -4.44 8.63
C SER A 39 11.57 -3.19 9.23
N SER A 40 11.04 -2.73 10.37
CA SER A 40 11.57 -1.59 11.13
C SER A 40 11.92 -2.00 12.55
N GLU A 41 12.99 -1.44 13.09
CA GLU A 41 13.39 -1.61 14.49
C GLU A 41 13.26 -0.32 15.32
N ARG A 42 12.88 0.79 14.67
CA ARG A 42 12.79 2.12 15.28
C ARG A 42 11.36 2.50 15.63
N SER A 43 11.20 3.64 16.29
CA SER A 43 9.87 4.21 16.58
C SER A 43 9.22 4.88 15.39
N PHE A 44 10.01 5.32 14.43
CA PHE A 44 9.65 5.89 13.13
C PHE A 44 10.77 5.59 12.15
N GLU A 45 10.47 5.59 10.86
CA GLU A 45 11.47 5.52 9.79
C GLU A 45 11.50 6.82 9.00
N GLU A 46 12.67 7.17 8.50
CA GLU A 46 12.89 8.31 7.62
C GLU A 46 13.68 7.87 6.39
N GLU A 47 13.13 8.17 5.23
CA GLU A 47 13.79 7.94 3.95
C GLU A 47 14.06 9.27 3.27
N THR A 48 15.35 9.55 3.04
CA THR A 48 15.80 10.76 2.35
C THR A 48 16.01 10.48 0.88
N LYS A 49 15.31 11.21 0.00
CA LYS A 49 15.53 11.16 -1.44
C LYS A 49 16.76 11.98 -1.81
N LEU A 50 17.66 11.38 -2.58
CA LEU A 50 18.87 12.04 -3.10
C LEU A 50 18.65 12.46 -4.54
N SER A 51 19.20 13.61 -4.92
CA SER A 51 19.02 14.18 -6.26
C SER A 51 19.81 13.46 -7.38
N GLY A 52 20.72 12.58 -7.02
CA GLY A 52 21.67 12.03 -8.03
C GLY A 52 22.63 13.08 -8.59
N PHE A 53 23.14 12.85 -9.81
CA PHE A 53 24.09 13.71 -10.50
C PHE A 53 23.50 14.20 -11.84
N SER A 54 24.03 15.32 -12.36
CA SER A 54 23.71 15.83 -13.68
C SER A 54 24.24 14.92 -14.79
N ALA A 55 23.84 15.15 -16.05
CA ALA A 55 24.38 14.42 -17.19
C ALA A 55 25.91 14.57 -17.28
N ALA A 56 26.61 13.44 -17.42
CA ALA A 56 28.07 13.45 -17.54
C ALA A 56 28.49 14.18 -18.80
N PRO A 57 29.36 15.23 -18.71
CA PRO A 57 29.87 15.94 -19.87
C PRO A 57 30.92 15.12 -20.65
N VAL A 58 31.06 15.41 -21.92
CA VAL A 58 32.14 14.84 -22.74
C VAL A 58 33.48 15.35 -22.23
N LYS A 59 34.39 14.43 -21.90
CA LYS A 59 35.78 14.75 -21.54
C LYS A 59 36.67 14.79 -22.77
N ASN A 60 37.23 15.95 -23.02
CA ASN A 60 38.27 16.10 -24.09
C ASN A 60 39.61 15.53 -23.61
N GLU A 61 40.45 15.12 -24.56
CA GLU A 61 41.80 14.66 -24.30
C GLU A 61 42.62 15.76 -23.57
N GLY A 62 43.31 15.36 -22.48
CA GLY A 62 44.11 16.29 -21.67
C GLY A 62 43.34 17.20 -20.73
N SER A 63 42.00 17.23 -20.74
CA SER A 63 41.20 18.00 -19.79
C SER A 63 40.96 17.23 -18.47
N ALA A 64 40.73 17.96 -17.38
CA ALA A 64 40.30 17.36 -16.10
C ALA A 64 38.88 16.78 -16.20
N ILE A 65 38.56 15.81 -15.36
CA ILE A 65 37.18 15.33 -15.19
C ILE A 65 36.32 16.39 -14.49
N ALA A 66 35.02 16.45 -14.82
CA ALA A 66 34.07 17.27 -14.09
C ALA A 66 33.65 16.55 -12.79
N TYR A 67 33.49 17.31 -11.71
CA TYR A 67 32.92 16.85 -10.45
C TYR A 67 31.56 17.49 -10.27
N ASP A 68 30.58 16.69 -9.85
CA ASP A 68 29.24 17.16 -9.50
C ASP A 68 28.92 16.78 -8.05
N ASN A 69 28.06 17.54 -7.39
CA ASN A 69 27.65 17.33 -6.01
C ASN A 69 26.20 16.87 -5.97
N GLY A 70 25.95 15.70 -5.37
CA GLY A 70 24.62 15.27 -5.01
C GLY A 70 24.03 16.16 -3.89
N GLN A 71 22.72 16.34 -3.92
CA GLN A 71 21.95 17.10 -2.92
C GLN A 71 20.84 16.23 -2.34
N GLU A 72 20.45 16.49 -1.13
CA GLU A 72 19.24 15.93 -0.54
C GLU A 72 18.02 16.69 -1.07
N ALA A 73 17.01 15.97 -1.53
CA ALA A 73 15.75 16.56 -2.02
C ALA A 73 14.78 16.79 -0.87
N TRP A 74 14.25 15.70 -0.32
CA TRP A 74 13.34 15.74 0.83
C TRP A 74 13.43 14.45 1.64
N THR A 75 12.84 14.47 2.83
CA THR A 75 12.77 13.32 3.73
C THR A 75 11.31 12.94 3.98
N ALA A 76 10.96 11.72 3.64
CA ALA A 76 9.67 11.12 3.99
C ALA A 76 9.78 10.49 5.38
N ARG A 77 8.80 10.77 6.27
CA ARG A 77 8.77 10.24 7.62
C ARG A 77 7.56 9.36 7.84
N TYR A 78 7.82 8.16 8.36
CA TYR A 78 6.83 7.12 8.65
C TYR A 78 6.69 6.96 10.16
N ASN A 79 5.56 7.39 10.72
CA ASN A 79 5.26 7.21 12.13
C ASN A 79 4.49 5.90 12.32
N HIS A 80 5.04 4.97 13.12
CA HIS A 80 4.41 3.68 13.37
C HIS A 80 3.24 3.83 14.33
N GLU A 81 2.08 3.35 13.90
CA GLU A 81 0.88 3.28 14.73
C GLU A 81 0.72 1.88 15.33
N THR A 82 0.25 1.84 16.58
CA THR A 82 -0.08 0.58 17.25
C THR A 82 -1.57 0.30 17.10
N ILE A 83 -1.90 -0.79 16.45
CA ILE A 83 -3.26 -1.30 16.33
C ILE A 83 -3.41 -2.47 17.29
N ALA A 84 -4.35 -2.37 18.19
CA ALA A 84 -4.62 -3.41 19.19
C ALA A 84 -6.10 -3.50 19.50
N MET A 85 -6.58 -4.70 19.68
CA MET A 85 -7.93 -5.00 20.13
C MET A 85 -7.93 -6.30 20.92
N GLY A 86 -8.88 -6.47 21.81
CA GLY A 86 -9.04 -7.69 22.61
C GLY A 86 -10.46 -7.89 23.07
N PHE A 87 -10.71 -9.07 23.63
CA PHE A 87 -11.96 -9.40 24.31
C PHE A 87 -11.67 -10.08 25.63
N SER A 88 -12.64 -10.08 26.52
CA SER A 88 -12.59 -10.79 27.80
C SER A 88 -13.69 -11.86 27.87
N LEU A 89 -13.39 -12.96 28.53
CA LEU A 89 -14.33 -14.00 28.93
C LEU A 89 -14.48 -13.93 30.43
N THR A 90 -15.73 -13.95 30.91
CA THR A 90 -16.01 -13.94 32.36
C THR A 90 -15.72 -15.31 32.98
N GLU A 91 -15.48 -15.30 34.28
CA GLU A 91 -15.24 -16.53 35.06
C GLU A 91 -16.42 -17.48 34.99
N GLU A 92 -17.63 -16.95 35.11
CA GLU A 92 -18.87 -17.70 35.03
C GLU A 92 -19.06 -18.38 33.66
N ALA A 93 -18.75 -17.68 32.56
CA ALA A 93 -18.84 -18.27 31.23
C ALA A 93 -17.84 -19.42 31.04
N ILE A 94 -16.72 -19.38 31.75
CA ILE A 94 -15.72 -20.46 31.73
C ILE A 94 -16.19 -21.63 32.57
N GLU A 95 -16.78 -21.39 33.74
CA GLU A 95 -17.32 -22.43 34.62
C GLU A 95 -18.50 -23.18 33.98
N ASP A 96 -19.37 -22.46 33.27
CA ASP A 96 -20.54 -23.03 32.58
C ASP A 96 -20.19 -23.73 31.25
N ASN A 97 -18.89 -23.86 30.91
CA ASN A 97 -18.39 -24.50 29.70
C ASN A 97 -18.89 -23.89 28.37
N LEU A 98 -19.29 -22.61 28.41
CA LEU A 98 -19.75 -21.86 27.23
C LEU A 98 -18.57 -21.28 26.39
N TYR A 99 -17.35 -21.41 26.89
CA TYR A 99 -16.19 -20.72 26.34
C TYR A 99 -15.73 -21.23 24.96
N ASP A 100 -15.91 -22.53 24.64
CA ASP A 100 -15.40 -23.11 23.38
C ASP A 100 -16.04 -22.47 22.14
N SER A 101 -17.36 -22.41 22.09
CA SER A 101 -18.05 -21.82 20.94
C SER A 101 -17.97 -20.29 20.93
N LEU A 102 -17.98 -19.66 22.10
CA LEU A 102 -17.99 -18.21 22.24
C LEU A 102 -16.61 -17.63 21.97
N SER A 103 -15.55 -18.19 22.57
CA SER A 103 -14.16 -17.77 22.34
C SER A 103 -13.75 -17.93 20.88
N ALA A 104 -14.16 -19.02 20.23
CA ALA A 104 -13.89 -19.24 18.82
C ALA A 104 -14.55 -18.18 17.92
N ARG A 105 -15.80 -17.79 18.23
CA ARG A 105 -16.52 -16.73 17.50
C ARG A 105 -15.86 -15.37 17.68
N TYR A 106 -15.50 -15.01 18.91
CA TYR A 106 -14.84 -13.73 19.19
C TYR A 106 -13.43 -13.68 18.64
N THR A 107 -12.68 -14.78 18.64
CA THR A 107 -11.34 -14.84 18.02
C THR A 107 -11.42 -14.63 16.51
N LYS A 108 -12.41 -15.24 15.83
CA LYS A 108 -12.65 -14.99 14.39
C LYS A 108 -13.04 -13.54 14.12
N ALA A 109 -13.92 -12.96 14.95
CA ALA A 109 -14.32 -11.57 14.82
C ALA A 109 -13.15 -10.62 15.05
N LEU A 110 -12.27 -10.90 16.02
CA LEU A 110 -11.06 -10.13 16.29
C LEU A 110 -10.09 -10.20 15.12
N ALA A 111 -9.83 -11.39 14.58
CA ALA A 111 -8.95 -11.58 13.42
C ALA A 111 -9.44 -10.78 12.20
N ARG A 112 -10.75 -10.85 11.93
CA ARG A 112 -11.41 -10.07 10.89
C ARG A 112 -11.25 -8.56 11.08
N SER A 113 -11.45 -8.07 12.31
CA SER A 113 -11.33 -6.65 12.64
C SER A 113 -9.91 -6.15 12.45
N MET A 114 -8.89 -6.90 12.86
CA MET A 114 -7.48 -6.55 12.69
C MET A 114 -7.11 -6.51 11.20
N ALA A 115 -7.45 -7.54 10.44
CA ALA A 115 -7.21 -7.59 9.00
C ALA A 115 -7.89 -6.43 8.25
N TYR A 116 -9.17 -6.16 8.56
CA TYR A 116 -9.93 -5.04 7.99
C TYR A 116 -9.24 -3.71 8.24
N THR A 117 -8.83 -3.43 9.48
CA THR A 117 -8.19 -2.16 9.85
C THR A 117 -6.89 -1.97 9.08
N LYS A 118 -6.10 -3.02 8.89
CA LYS A 118 -4.84 -2.96 8.12
C LYS A 118 -5.10 -2.58 6.66
N GLN A 119 -6.09 -3.20 6.02
CA GLN A 119 -6.45 -2.89 4.63
C GLN A 119 -7.01 -1.46 4.49
N VAL A 120 -7.88 -1.03 5.40
CA VAL A 120 -8.41 0.35 5.39
C VAL A 120 -7.29 1.37 5.56
N LYS A 121 -6.31 1.13 6.45
CA LYS A 121 -5.17 2.03 6.62
C LYS A 121 -4.26 2.07 5.38
N ALA A 122 -4.04 0.94 4.74
CA ALA A 122 -3.31 0.89 3.49
C ALA A 122 -4.05 1.66 2.38
N ALA A 123 -5.34 1.42 2.19
CA ALA A 123 -6.14 2.13 1.19
C ALA A 123 -6.30 3.62 1.49
N ALA A 124 -6.24 4.04 2.76
CA ALA A 124 -6.38 5.44 3.17
C ALA A 124 -5.31 6.35 2.55
N VAL A 125 -4.12 5.84 2.25
CA VAL A 125 -3.06 6.60 1.57
C VAL A 125 -3.51 6.98 0.15
N LEU A 126 -4.13 6.06 -0.58
CA LEU A 126 -4.66 6.31 -1.93
C LEU A 126 -5.94 7.15 -1.88
N ASN A 127 -6.87 6.84 -0.97
CA ASN A 127 -8.12 7.57 -0.80
C ASN A 127 -7.89 9.05 -0.48
N ASN A 128 -6.83 9.36 0.27
CA ASN A 128 -6.44 10.72 0.62
C ASN A 128 -5.37 11.30 -0.31
N GLY A 129 -4.93 10.55 -1.32
CA GLY A 129 -3.80 10.91 -2.17
C GLY A 129 -3.99 12.22 -2.96
N PHE A 130 -5.23 12.65 -3.19
CA PHE A 130 -5.58 13.93 -3.82
C PHE A 130 -5.98 15.01 -2.80
N THR A 131 -6.09 14.65 -1.51
CA THR A 131 -6.66 15.55 -0.48
C THR A 131 -5.58 16.45 0.12
N ALA A 132 -5.78 17.75 0.07
CA ALA A 132 -4.90 18.72 0.68
C ALA A 132 -4.71 18.47 2.19
N GLY A 133 -3.48 18.55 2.67
CA GLY A 133 -3.13 18.28 4.07
C GLY A 133 -2.55 16.89 4.33
N TYR A 134 -2.69 15.94 3.40
CA TYR A 134 -2.01 14.64 3.42
C TYR A 134 -0.74 14.71 2.57
N ASN A 135 0.24 15.49 3.04
CA ASN A 135 1.43 15.81 2.27
C ASN A 135 2.56 14.81 2.55
N GLY A 136 3.36 14.55 1.51
CA GLY A 136 4.60 13.78 1.59
C GLY A 136 5.80 14.60 2.03
N GLY A 137 6.99 14.03 1.87
CA GLY A 137 8.25 14.69 2.19
C GLY A 137 8.53 15.93 1.33
N ASP A 138 8.02 15.98 0.11
CA ASP A 138 8.10 17.11 -0.81
C ASP A 138 7.10 18.26 -0.52
N GLY A 139 6.28 18.10 0.52
CA GLY A 139 5.28 19.08 0.94
C GLY A 139 4.01 19.10 0.09
N THR A 140 3.88 18.19 -0.89
CA THR A 140 2.67 18.04 -1.74
C THR A 140 1.92 16.74 -1.45
N THR A 141 0.68 16.62 -1.95
CA THR A 141 -0.10 15.38 -1.86
C THR A 141 0.52 14.29 -2.73
N LEU A 142 0.21 13.02 -2.47
CA LEU A 142 0.72 11.89 -3.25
C LEU A 142 0.49 12.08 -4.75
N PHE A 143 -0.72 12.49 -5.13
CA PHE A 143 -1.09 12.76 -6.51
C PHE A 143 -1.17 14.27 -6.72
N SER A 144 -0.21 14.81 -7.46
CA SER A 144 -0.09 16.25 -7.72
C SER A 144 0.48 16.51 -9.12
N ALA A 145 0.08 17.64 -9.68
CA ALA A 145 0.68 18.15 -10.93
C ALA A 145 2.00 18.90 -10.69
N THR A 146 2.40 19.11 -9.44
CA THR A 146 3.47 20.06 -9.07
C THR A 146 4.45 19.48 -8.04
N HIS A 147 4.93 18.25 -8.25
CA HIS A 147 6.06 17.72 -7.47
C HIS A 147 7.34 18.47 -7.87
N THR A 148 7.88 19.25 -6.94
CA THR A 148 9.03 20.11 -7.19
C THR A 148 10.33 19.31 -7.31
N LEU A 149 11.16 19.66 -8.30
CA LEU A 149 12.47 19.05 -8.51
C LEU A 149 13.59 19.93 -7.95
N VAL A 150 14.68 19.33 -7.48
CA VAL A 150 15.88 20.04 -6.99
C VAL A 150 16.52 20.91 -8.08
N SER A 151 16.47 20.49 -9.35
CA SER A 151 16.96 21.26 -10.48
C SER A 151 16.09 22.44 -10.87
N GLY A 152 14.94 22.60 -10.24
CA GLY A 152 13.86 23.51 -10.66
C GLY A 152 12.92 22.85 -11.68
N GLY A 153 11.69 23.31 -11.70
CA GLY A 153 10.60 22.68 -12.45
C GLY A 153 9.76 21.72 -11.60
N THR A 154 8.87 20.98 -12.24
CA THR A 154 7.92 20.09 -11.56
C THR A 154 7.68 18.84 -12.38
N ASN A 155 7.48 17.72 -11.71
CA ASN A 155 6.89 16.50 -12.27
C ASN A 155 5.40 16.42 -11.91
N SER A 156 4.64 15.78 -12.78
CA SER A 156 3.23 15.48 -12.54
C SER A 156 3.00 13.97 -12.60
N ASN A 157 2.33 13.44 -11.59
CA ASN A 157 1.88 12.05 -11.57
C ASN A 157 0.35 11.94 -11.67
N VAL A 158 -0.28 12.97 -12.23
CA VAL A 158 -1.72 13.02 -12.50
C VAL A 158 -1.96 13.46 -13.94
N PRO A 159 -3.11 13.14 -14.55
CA PRO A 159 -3.48 13.70 -15.85
C PRO A 159 -3.72 15.21 -15.74
N SER A 160 -3.54 15.94 -16.82
CA SER A 160 -3.79 17.39 -16.89
C SER A 160 -5.25 17.73 -16.56
N THR A 161 -6.17 16.83 -16.86
CA THR A 161 -7.59 16.90 -16.49
C THR A 161 -7.99 15.52 -15.97
N PRO A 162 -8.64 15.44 -14.79
CA PRO A 162 -9.14 14.16 -14.27
C PRO A 162 -10.00 13.46 -15.33
N SER A 163 -9.80 12.17 -15.49
CA SER A 163 -10.46 11.39 -16.55
C SER A 163 -10.78 9.98 -16.05
N ASP A 164 -11.92 9.47 -16.49
CA ASP A 164 -12.33 8.10 -16.24
C ASP A 164 -11.39 7.09 -16.89
N LEU A 165 -11.36 5.89 -16.35
CA LEU A 165 -10.57 4.79 -16.89
C LEU A 165 -11.12 4.37 -18.26
N ASN A 166 -10.37 4.67 -19.29
CA ASN A 166 -10.62 4.24 -20.67
C ASN A 166 -9.28 4.02 -21.40
N GLU A 167 -9.34 3.53 -22.64
CA GLU A 167 -8.16 3.24 -23.44
C GLU A 167 -7.26 4.48 -23.61
N THR A 168 -7.84 5.60 -24.03
CA THR A 168 -7.09 6.83 -24.29
C THR A 168 -6.46 7.42 -23.03
N SER A 169 -7.17 7.41 -21.89
CA SER A 169 -6.64 7.92 -20.62
C SER A 169 -5.49 7.04 -20.10
N LEU A 170 -5.60 5.73 -20.30
CA LEU A 170 -4.56 4.78 -19.90
C LEU A 170 -3.32 4.87 -20.80
N GLU A 171 -3.49 5.00 -22.12
CA GLU A 171 -2.39 5.25 -23.06
C GLU A 171 -1.66 6.56 -22.74
N SER A 172 -2.42 7.63 -22.46
CA SER A 172 -1.84 8.92 -22.09
C SER A 172 -1.04 8.84 -20.80
N ALA A 173 -1.50 8.07 -19.81
CA ALA A 173 -0.78 7.83 -18.57
C ALA A 173 0.54 7.06 -18.81
N VAL A 174 0.53 6.02 -19.63
CA VAL A 174 1.72 5.26 -20.00
C VAL A 174 2.76 6.16 -20.68
N ILE A 175 2.32 7.03 -21.60
CA ILE A 175 3.20 8.00 -22.27
C ILE A 175 3.76 8.99 -21.25
N GLN A 176 2.92 9.55 -20.38
CA GLN A 176 3.35 10.51 -19.36
C GLN A 176 4.38 9.91 -18.41
N ILE A 177 4.17 8.69 -17.92
CA ILE A 177 5.10 7.96 -17.05
C ILE A 177 6.46 7.79 -17.74
N SER A 178 6.48 7.43 -19.02
CA SER A 178 7.73 7.22 -19.79
C SER A 178 8.55 8.51 -19.99
N LEU A 179 7.94 9.67 -19.84
CA LEU A 179 8.56 10.99 -19.98
C LEU A 179 9.01 11.61 -18.66
N TRP A 180 8.83 10.93 -17.54
CA TRP A 180 9.24 11.46 -16.24
C TRP A 180 10.76 11.64 -16.14
N THR A 181 11.14 12.66 -15.40
CA THR A 181 12.54 13.01 -15.14
C THR A 181 12.88 12.86 -13.66
N ASP A 182 14.15 12.67 -13.38
CA ASP A 182 14.68 12.68 -12.02
C ASP A 182 14.82 14.11 -11.46
N GLU A 183 15.37 14.19 -10.24
CA GLU A 183 15.62 15.47 -9.54
C GLU A 183 16.62 16.41 -10.29
N ARG A 184 17.35 15.89 -11.28
CA ARG A 184 18.29 16.62 -12.13
C ARG A 184 17.78 16.82 -13.56
N SER A 185 16.49 16.58 -13.79
CA SER A 185 15.83 16.65 -15.11
C SER A 185 16.37 15.64 -16.13
N LEU A 186 16.95 14.52 -15.66
CA LEU A 186 17.33 13.41 -16.53
C LEU A 186 16.15 12.46 -16.70
N LEU A 187 15.90 12.01 -17.91
CA LEU A 187 14.84 11.05 -18.23
C LEU A 187 15.10 9.71 -17.50
N ILE A 188 14.17 9.28 -16.66
CA ILE A 188 14.27 7.99 -15.95
C ILE A 188 13.72 6.83 -16.74
N ALA A 189 12.95 7.07 -17.80
CA ALA A 189 12.31 6.06 -18.63
C ALA A 189 11.47 5.06 -17.80
N ALA A 190 10.74 5.57 -16.82
CA ALA A 190 9.88 4.77 -15.93
C ALA A 190 8.80 4.02 -16.72
N LYS A 191 8.39 2.88 -16.19
CA LYS A 191 7.33 2.01 -16.78
C LYS A 191 6.24 1.74 -15.77
N PRO A 192 4.97 1.71 -16.20
CA PRO A 192 3.90 1.22 -15.38
C PRO A 192 4.05 -0.29 -15.15
N ARG A 193 3.63 -0.77 -13.98
CA ARG A 193 3.69 -2.18 -13.60
C ARG A 193 2.31 -2.79 -13.48
N LYS A 194 1.44 -2.18 -12.67
CA LYS A 194 0.13 -2.73 -12.31
C LYS A 194 -0.92 -1.64 -12.23
N LEU A 195 -2.13 -1.94 -12.71
CA LEU A 195 -3.30 -1.08 -12.57
C LEU A 195 -4.06 -1.44 -11.29
N VAL A 196 -4.31 -0.47 -10.42
CA VAL A 196 -5.10 -0.65 -9.19
C VAL A 196 -6.43 0.08 -9.35
N VAL A 197 -7.52 -0.66 -9.16
CA VAL A 197 -8.88 -0.15 -9.40
C VAL A 197 -9.85 -0.53 -8.27
N PRO A 198 -10.90 0.27 -8.02
CA PRO A 198 -12.01 -0.13 -7.18
C PRO A 198 -12.86 -1.22 -7.87
N PRO A 199 -13.70 -1.96 -7.12
CA PRO A 199 -14.56 -3.00 -7.68
C PRO A 199 -15.47 -2.51 -8.82
N ALA A 200 -15.89 -1.23 -8.80
CA ALA A 200 -16.72 -0.64 -9.85
C ALA A 200 -16.06 -0.66 -11.23
N LEU A 201 -14.73 -0.51 -11.29
CA LEU A 201 -13.96 -0.48 -12.54
C LEU A 201 -13.40 -1.84 -12.96
N GLN A 202 -13.64 -2.92 -12.20
CA GLN A 202 -13.11 -4.26 -12.48
C GLN A 202 -13.33 -4.70 -13.93
N PHE A 203 -14.57 -4.64 -14.41
CA PHE A 203 -14.89 -5.12 -15.77
C PHE A 203 -14.35 -4.20 -16.87
N VAL A 204 -14.13 -2.93 -16.56
CA VAL A 204 -13.45 -1.99 -17.48
C VAL A 204 -11.98 -2.38 -17.58
N ALA A 205 -11.31 -2.61 -16.46
CA ALA A 205 -9.91 -3.06 -16.42
C ALA A 205 -9.71 -4.38 -17.18
N THR A 206 -10.59 -5.38 -16.96
CA THR A 206 -10.55 -6.65 -17.70
C THR A 206 -10.63 -6.41 -19.21
N ARG A 207 -11.59 -5.58 -19.68
CA ARG A 207 -11.72 -5.28 -21.11
C ARG A 207 -10.51 -4.58 -21.70
N LEU A 208 -9.87 -3.69 -20.93
CA LEU A 208 -8.71 -2.93 -21.40
C LEU A 208 -7.42 -3.77 -21.43
N LEU A 209 -7.23 -4.66 -20.46
CA LEU A 209 -5.95 -5.35 -20.28
C LEU A 209 -5.94 -6.81 -20.75
N GLU A 210 -7.11 -7.47 -20.85
CA GLU A 210 -7.15 -8.91 -21.17
C GLU A 210 -7.66 -9.22 -22.58
N THR A 211 -8.34 -8.28 -23.25
CA THR A 211 -8.83 -8.52 -24.62
C THR A 211 -7.74 -8.30 -25.67
N GLU A 212 -7.66 -9.16 -26.67
CA GLU A 212 -6.70 -9.04 -27.77
C GLU A 212 -7.12 -7.98 -28.80
N LEU A 213 -8.42 -7.83 -28.98
CA LEU A 213 -9.01 -6.90 -29.91
C LEU A 213 -9.71 -5.77 -29.17
N ARG A 214 -9.78 -4.61 -29.78
CA ARG A 214 -10.44 -3.43 -29.24
C ARG A 214 -11.95 -3.66 -29.19
N VAL A 215 -12.54 -3.49 -28.02
CA VAL A 215 -13.98 -3.68 -27.80
C VAL A 215 -14.76 -2.51 -28.40
N GLY A 216 -15.80 -2.83 -29.17
CA GLY A 216 -16.72 -1.82 -29.73
C GLY A 216 -16.34 -1.27 -31.10
N THR A 217 -15.33 -1.84 -31.77
CA THR A 217 -14.97 -1.47 -33.15
C THR A 217 -15.48 -2.54 -34.15
N ASN A 218 -15.85 -2.09 -35.34
CA ASN A 218 -16.28 -2.98 -36.43
C ASN A 218 -15.11 -3.51 -37.27
N TYR A 219 -13.88 -3.06 -37.01
CA TYR A 219 -12.72 -3.25 -37.88
C TYR A 219 -11.65 -4.20 -37.36
N ASN A 220 -11.92 -4.97 -36.31
CA ASN A 220 -10.92 -5.89 -35.75
C ASN A 220 -9.62 -5.19 -35.31
N ASP A 221 -9.73 -3.99 -34.77
CA ASP A 221 -8.56 -3.22 -34.32
C ASP A 221 -7.85 -3.93 -33.17
N ILE A 222 -6.54 -3.84 -33.15
CA ILE A 222 -5.68 -4.42 -32.11
C ILE A 222 -5.81 -3.60 -30.82
N ASN A 223 -5.93 -4.26 -29.69
CA ASN A 223 -5.76 -3.62 -28.40
C ASN A 223 -4.26 -3.36 -28.14
N ALA A 224 -3.84 -2.11 -28.30
CA ALA A 224 -2.44 -1.71 -28.19
C ALA A 224 -1.87 -1.91 -26.77
N LEU A 225 -2.65 -1.68 -25.72
CA LEU A 225 -2.24 -1.81 -24.32
C LEU A 225 -1.82 -3.24 -23.98
N LYS A 226 -2.65 -4.22 -24.37
CA LYS A 226 -2.33 -5.63 -24.14
C LYS A 226 -1.20 -6.11 -25.03
N ASN A 227 -1.26 -5.84 -26.33
CA ASN A 227 -0.30 -6.38 -27.28
C ASN A 227 1.11 -5.82 -27.10
N ASN A 228 1.23 -4.58 -26.61
CA ASN A 228 2.50 -3.97 -26.27
C ASN A 228 3.02 -4.40 -24.87
N GLY A 229 2.19 -5.05 -24.06
CA GLY A 229 2.56 -5.40 -22.69
C GLY A 229 2.84 -4.20 -21.81
N SER A 230 2.12 -3.09 -22.02
CA SER A 230 2.36 -1.82 -21.34
C SER A 230 2.20 -1.90 -19.82
N ILE A 231 1.37 -2.84 -19.33
CA ILE A 231 1.12 -3.07 -17.90
C ILE A 231 1.37 -4.56 -17.62
N PRO A 232 2.62 -4.96 -17.34
CA PRO A 232 3.02 -6.37 -17.31
C PRO A 232 2.41 -7.17 -16.16
N GLU A 233 2.07 -6.54 -15.04
CA GLU A 233 1.49 -7.21 -13.87
C GLU A 233 -0.05 -7.19 -13.89
N GLY A 234 -0.67 -6.71 -14.99
CA GLY A 234 -2.12 -6.67 -15.13
C GLY A 234 -2.79 -5.68 -14.18
N TYR A 235 -3.88 -6.10 -13.55
CA TYR A 235 -4.62 -5.24 -12.62
C TYR A 235 -4.89 -5.93 -11.28
N ALA A 236 -5.02 -5.12 -10.23
CA ALA A 236 -5.45 -5.53 -8.90
C ALA A 236 -6.72 -4.76 -8.51
N ILE A 237 -7.65 -5.46 -7.85
CA ILE A 237 -8.86 -4.86 -7.31
C ILE A 237 -8.61 -4.56 -5.84
N ASN A 238 -8.85 -3.32 -5.43
CA ASN A 238 -8.80 -2.95 -4.02
C ASN A 238 -10.20 -2.57 -3.54
N HIS A 239 -10.75 -3.40 -2.66
CA HIS A 239 -12.11 -3.27 -2.13
C HIS A 239 -12.27 -2.13 -1.12
N PHE A 240 -11.17 -1.54 -0.65
CA PHE A 240 -11.16 -0.49 0.37
C PHE A 240 -10.98 0.91 -0.23
N LEU A 241 -10.94 1.02 -1.56
CA LEU A 241 -11.01 2.31 -2.24
C LEU A 241 -12.43 2.86 -2.13
N THR A 242 -12.53 4.11 -1.70
CA THR A 242 -13.83 4.79 -1.46
C THR A 242 -14.38 5.47 -2.70
N ASP A 243 -13.50 5.91 -3.59
CA ASP A 243 -13.89 6.51 -4.86
C ASP A 243 -14.09 5.42 -5.92
N SER A 244 -15.27 5.41 -6.53
CA SER A 244 -15.65 4.42 -7.55
C SER A 244 -15.06 4.69 -8.93
N ASN A 245 -14.57 5.91 -9.18
CA ASN A 245 -14.07 6.35 -10.49
C ASN A 245 -12.56 6.50 -10.51
N ALA A 246 -11.91 6.62 -9.34
CA ALA A 246 -10.47 6.75 -9.23
C ALA A 246 -9.75 5.47 -9.69
N TRP A 247 -8.64 5.64 -10.37
CA TRP A 247 -7.76 4.54 -10.78
C TRP A 247 -6.29 4.95 -10.66
N PHE A 248 -5.44 3.95 -10.43
CA PHE A 248 -4.04 4.16 -10.11
C PHE A 248 -3.15 3.19 -10.87
N LEU A 249 -1.93 3.62 -11.22
CA LEU A 249 -0.88 2.78 -11.78
C LEU A 249 0.31 2.77 -10.86
N THR A 250 0.78 1.60 -10.48
CA THR A 250 2.11 1.45 -9.87
C THR A 250 3.19 1.50 -10.95
N THR A 251 4.37 1.99 -10.61
CA THR A 251 5.50 2.11 -11.54
C THR A 251 6.71 1.31 -11.05
N ASP A 252 7.73 1.22 -11.86
CA ASP A 252 9.02 0.58 -11.54
C ASP A 252 10.00 1.53 -10.84
N VAL A 253 9.59 2.75 -10.52
CA VAL A 253 10.41 3.72 -9.78
C VAL A 253 10.65 3.19 -8.35
N PRO A 254 11.91 3.09 -7.92
CA PRO A 254 12.24 2.58 -6.59
C PRO A 254 11.75 3.52 -5.48
N ASN A 255 11.56 2.96 -4.29
CA ASN A 255 11.13 3.69 -3.10
C ASN A 255 9.79 4.42 -3.26
N GLY A 256 8.86 3.84 -4.01
CA GLY A 256 7.50 4.35 -4.16
C GLY A 256 6.68 4.15 -2.89
N MET A 257 5.72 3.24 -2.97
CA MET A 257 4.80 2.94 -1.87
C MET A 257 5.46 1.99 -0.86
N LYS A 258 5.52 2.37 0.42
CA LYS A 258 6.19 1.61 1.49
C LYS A 258 5.23 1.22 2.61
N HIS A 259 5.41 0.00 3.09
CA HIS A 259 4.81 -0.54 4.30
C HIS A 259 5.92 -0.95 5.26
N PHE A 260 6.07 -0.25 6.38
CA PHE A 260 7.02 -0.63 7.42
C PHE A 260 6.32 -1.43 8.52
N GLU A 261 6.76 -2.67 8.70
CA GLU A 261 6.31 -3.52 9.80
C GLU A 261 7.27 -3.41 10.98
N ARG A 262 6.81 -2.74 12.06
CA ARG A 262 7.60 -2.59 13.29
C ARG A 262 7.44 -3.77 14.24
N THR A 263 6.22 -4.24 14.40
CA THR A 263 5.90 -5.41 15.22
C THR A 263 4.88 -6.24 14.46
N PRO A 264 5.24 -7.47 14.08
CA PRO A 264 4.30 -8.37 13.45
C PRO A 264 3.14 -8.67 14.39
N LEU A 265 2.06 -9.22 13.84
CA LEU A 265 0.88 -9.57 14.60
C LEU A 265 1.23 -10.51 15.76
N GLN A 266 0.92 -10.07 16.98
CA GLN A 266 1.16 -10.80 18.22
C GLN A 266 -0.13 -10.97 19.00
N ASN A 267 -0.38 -12.19 19.43
CA ASN A 267 -1.50 -12.52 20.29
C ASN A 267 -1.01 -12.84 21.69
N SER A 268 -1.74 -12.39 22.70
CA SER A 268 -1.46 -12.73 24.09
C SER A 268 -2.74 -12.91 24.88
N MET A 269 -2.68 -13.77 25.89
CA MET A 269 -3.78 -14.05 26.79
C MET A 269 -3.29 -13.97 28.24
N ASP A 270 -4.08 -13.34 29.09
CA ASP A 270 -3.77 -13.19 30.50
C ASP A 270 -5.07 -13.22 31.33
N GLY A 271 -4.95 -13.62 32.59
CA GLY A 271 -6.05 -13.63 33.55
C GLY A 271 -6.00 -12.39 34.42
N ASP A 272 -7.16 -11.80 34.67
CA ASP A 272 -7.34 -10.72 35.65
C ASP A 272 -7.57 -11.33 37.02
N PHE A 273 -6.71 -10.99 37.98
CA PHE A 273 -6.79 -11.53 39.35
C PHE A 273 -8.04 -11.02 40.08
N ASP A 274 -8.39 -9.73 39.89
CA ASP A 274 -9.48 -9.12 40.68
C ASP A 274 -10.86 -9.54 40.18
N THR A 275 -11.03 -9.71 38.87
CA THR A 275 -12.32 -10.04 38.26
C THR A 275 -12.49 -11.50 37.89
N GLY A 276 -11.41 -12.28 37.95
CA GLY A 276 -11.43 -13.67 37.51
C GLY A 276 -11.49 -13.86 35.98
N ASN A 277 -11.63 -12.80 35.20
CA ASN A 277 -11.81 -12.83 33.76
C ASN A 277 -10.53 -13.22 33.01
N VAL A 278 -10.68 -13.90 31.88
CA VAL A 278 -9.59 -14.17 30.94
C VAL A 278 -9.67 -13.17 29.79
N ARG A 279 -8.56 -12.49 29.51
CA ARG A 279 -8.43 -11.49 28.45
C ARG A 279 -7.54 -12.02 27.32
N TYR A 280 -8.04 -11.96 26.11
CA TYR A 280 -7.28 -12.26 24.88
C TYR A 280 -7.15 -10.99 24.06
N LYS A 281 -5.92 -10.66 23.63
CA LYS A 281 -5.63 -9.48 22.83
C LYS A 281 -4.75 -9.82 21.63
N SER A 282 -4.97 -9.08 20.56
CA SER A 282 -4.12 -9.03 19.37
C SER A 282 -3.53 -7.64 19.22
N ARG A 283 -2.28 -7.56 18.80
CA ARG A 283 -1.55 -6.32 18.61
C ARG A 283 -0.61 -6.44 17.43
N GLU A 284 -0.55 -5.39 16.61
CA GLU A 284 0.46 -5.19 15.57
C GLU A 284 0.88 -3.72 15.54
N ARG A 285 2.04 -3.43 14.96
CA ARG A 285 2.53 -2.06 14.82
C ARG A 285 3.19 -1.88 13.47
N TYR A 286 2.70 -0.90 12.69
CA TYR A 286 3.11 -0.65 11.31
C TYR A 286 2.84 0.79 10.89
N SER A 287 3.34 1.15 9.70
CA SER A 287 2.99 2.39 9.00
C SER A 287 2.91 2.16 7.50
N PHE A 288 2.06 2.94 6.82
CA PHE A 288 1.94 3.02 5.38
C PHE A 288 2.25 4.42 4.91
N GLY A 289 2.86 4.57 3.72
CA GLY A 289 3.15 5.85 3.13
C GLY A 289 3.89 5.71 1.80
N TRP A 290 4.52 6.77 1.37
CA TRP A 290 5.34 6.80 0.16
C TRP A 290 6.59 7.65 0.39
N SER A 291 7.68 7.29 -0.27
CA SER A 291 8.93 8.06 -0.27
C SER A 291 9.12 8.81 -1.58
N ASP A 292 8.83 8.16 -2.71
CA ASP A 292 8.84 8.79 -4.03
C ASP A 292 7.42 8.84 -4.62
N PRO A 293 6.85 10.03 -4.89
CA PRO A 293 5.53 10.15 -5.49
C PRO A 293 5.47 9.58 -6.92
N LEU A 294 6.59 9.49 -7.63
CA LEU A 294 6.66 8.86 -8.96
C LEU A 294 6.52 7.32 -8.92
N GLY A 295 6.52 6.72 -7.73
CA GLY A 295 6.15 5.31 -7.53
C GLY A 295 4.71 4.99 -7.90
N MET A 296 3.85 6.01 -8.01
CA MET A 296 2.46 5.87 -8.47
C MET A 296 2.03 7.02 -9.37
N TYR A 297 1.11 6.68 -10.28
CA TYR A 297 0.31 7.62 -11.05
C TYR A 297 -1.15 7.45 -10.68
N GLY A 298 -1.94 8.52 -10.61
CA GLY A 298 -3.34 8.44 -10.25
C GLY A 298 -4.24 9.43 -10.99
N SER A 299 -5.48 9.02 -11.24
CA SER A 299 -6.56 9.88 -11.70
C SER A 299 -7.75 9.73 -10.75
N ALA A 300 -8.32 10.85 -10.37
CA ALA A 300 -9.53 10.87 -9.53
C ALA A 300 -10.81 10.46 -10.30
N GLY A 301 -10.71 10.25 -11.62
CA GLY A 301 -11.90 10.12 -12.48
C GLY A 301 -12.57 11.45 -12.78
N ALA A 302 -13.63 11.43 -13.56
CA ALA A 302 -14.41 12.60 -13.96
C ALA A 302 -15.84 12.51 -13.40
#